data_4a5e949a57db1b4b3b6cbcd8de98633c
#
_entry.id   4a5e949a57db1b4b3b6cbcd8de98633c
#
_cell.length_a   1.000
_cell.length_b   1.000
_cell.length_c   1.000
_cell.angle_alpha   90.00
_cell.angle_beta   90.00
_cell.angle_gamma   90.00
#
_symmetry.space_group_name_H-M   'P 1'
#
loop_
_entity.id
_entity.type
_entity.pdbx_description
1 polymer ?
#
loop_
_entity_poly.entity_id
_entity_poly.type
_entity_poly.pdbx_seq_one_letter_code
_entity_poly.pdbx_strand_id
1 'polypeptide(L)' 'TPAGVKVTGAKTRWGSCSGKNRICLSWRLMERPREVIDYVIIHELCHTEHHDHSKGFWALVESFLPNYRALRRELKGW' A
#
# COMPACT_ATOMS: atom_id res chain seq x y z
N THR A 1 14.47 -1.22 -0.82
CA THR A 1 14.16 -2.39 0.04
C THR A 1 13.56 -1.92 1.37
N PRO A 2 12.42 -2.45 1.80
CA PRO A 2 11.83 -2.06 3.07
C PRO A 2 12.69 -2.53 4.25
N ALA A 3 12.73 -1.74 5.31
CA ALA A 3 13.47 -2.10 6.52
C ALA A 3 12.77 -3.22 7.30
N GLY A 4 11.49 -3.47 7.03
CA GLY A 4 10.74 -4.55 7.65
C GLY A 4 9.26 -4.41 7.37
N VAL A 5 8.53 -5.49 7.56
CA VAL A 5 7.07 -5.52 7.40
C VAL A 5 6.47 -6.03 8.70
N LYS A 6 5.47 -5.32 9.21
CA LYS A 6 4.80 -5.67 10.46
C LYS A 6 3.29 -5.67 10.25
N VAL A 7 2.60 -6.62 10.85
CA VAL A 7 1.13 -6.66 10.85
C VAL A 7 0.65 -6.06 12.17
N THR A 8 -0.29 -5.13 12.09
CA THR A 8 -0.81 -4.41 13.26
C THR A 8 -2.33 -4.48 13.32
N GLY A 9 -2.90 -4.05 14.44
CA GLY A 9 -4.35 -3.95 14.62
C GLY A 9 -4.93 -2.59 14.27
N ALA A 10 -4.29 -1.83 13.36
CA ALA A 10 -4.78 -0.51 12.98
C ALA A 10 -6.22 -0.58 12.45
N LYS A 11 -7.09 0.31 12.93
CA LYS A 11 -8.50 0.33 12.56
C LYS A 11 -8.84 1.35 11.49
N THR A 12 -7.99 2.36 11.32
CA THR A 12 -8.27 3.51 10.46
C THR A 12 -7.52 3.50 9.14
N ARG A 13 -6.60 2.57 8.96
CA ARG A 13 -5.80 2.48 7.72
C ARG A 13 -5.46 1.03 7.43
N TRP A 14 -5.28 0.75 6.14
CA TRP A 14 -4.90 -0.59 5.68
C TRP A 14 -3.42 -0.86 5.82
N GLY A 15 -2.61 0.17 5.74
CA GLY A 15 -1.17 0.05 5.89
C GLY A 15 -0.51 1.40 6.04
N SER A 16 0.78 1.40 6.27
CA SER A 16 1.59 2.62 6.35
C SER A 16 3.04 2.31 6.05
N CYS A 17 3.77 3.35 5.66
CA CYS A 17 5.22 3.27 5.47
C CYS A 17 5.86 4.41 6.26
N SER A 18 6.78 4.07 7.16
CA SER A 18 7.47 5.08 7.95
C SER A 18 8.60 5.74 7.16
N GLY A 19 9.13 6.86 7.66
CA GLY A 19 10.28 7.51 7.06
C GLY A 19 11.53 6.64 7.05
N LYS A 20 11.56 5.57 7.83
CA LYS A 20 12.65 4.57 7.84
C LYS A 20 12.34 3.36 6.97
N ASN A 21 11.37 3.49 6.07
CA ASN A 21 10.94 2.44 5.13
C ASN A 21 10.44 1.17 5.82
N ARG A 22 9.87 1.29 7.00
CA ARG A 22 9.17 0.19 7.66
C ARG A 22 7.73 0.17 7.21
N ILE A 23 7.27 -0.98 6.75
CA ILE A 23 5.90 -1.16 6.28
C ILE A 23 5.07 -1.82 7.37
N CYS A 24 3.94 -1.21 7.70
CA CYS A 24 2.97 -1.79 8.62
C CYS A 24 1.69 -2.10 7.85
N LEU A 25 1.12 -3.28 8.05
CA LEU A 25 -0.11 -3.68 7.40
C LEU A 25 -1.15 -4.02 8.47
N SER A 26 -2.41 -3.64 8.24
CA SER A 26 -3.49 -4.01 9.14
C SER A 26 -3.88 -5.46 8.94
N TRP A 27 -4.10 -6.22 10.02
CA TRP A 27 -4.58 -7.58 9.89
C TRP A 27 -5.97 -7.64 9.24
N ARG A 28 -6.74 -6.56 9.29
CA ARG A 28 -8.03 -6.48 8.62
C ARG A 28 -7.91 -6.58 7.11
N LEU A 29 -6.74 -6.20 6.57
CA LEU A 29 -6.47 -6.33 5.15
C LEU A 29 -6.52 -7.78 4.70
N MET A 30 -6.19 -8.71 5.59
CA MET A 30 -6.16 -10.15 5.27
C MET A 30 -7.54 -10.71 4.96
N GLU A 31 -8.62 -10.00 5.33
CA GLU A 31 -9.99 -10.36 5.01
C GLU A 31 -10.43 -9.91 3.62
N ARG A 32 -9.61 -9.15 2.91
CA ARG A 32 -9.91 -8.64 1.58
C ARG A 32 -9.44 -9.59 0.49
N PRO A 33 -9.98 -9.46 -0.74
CA PRO A 33 -9.48 -10.24 -1.87
C PRO A 33 -7.99 -10.06 -2.07
N ARG A 34 -7.32 -11.07 -2.62
CA ARG A 34 -5.89 -11.05 -2.79
C ARG A 34 -5.40 -9.85 -3.62
N GLU A 35 -6.14 -9.46 -4.65
CA GLU A 35 -5.77 -8.32 -5.48
C GLU A 35 -5.69 -7.04 -4.65
N VAL A 36 -6.61 -6.88 -3.70
CA VAL A 36 -6.63 -5.71 -2.81
C VAL A 36 -5.45 -5.74 -1.85
N ILE A 37 -5.13 -6.93 -1.31
CA ILE A 37 -3.97 -7.11 -0.45
C ILE A 37 -2.69 -6.75 -1.21
N ASP A 38 -2.56 -7.26 -2.43
CA ASP A 38 -1.41 -6.98 -3.29
C ASP A 38 -1.28 -5.49 -3.57
N TYR A 39 -2.42 -4.82 -3.82
CA TYR A 39 -2.41 -3.38 -4.05
C TYR A 39 -1.85 -2.61 -2.85
N VAL A 40 -2.31 -2.93 -1.64
CA VAL A 40 -1.83 -2.23 -0.44
C VAL A 40 -0.34 -2.48 -0.22
N ILE A 41 0.11 -3.72 -0.42
CA ILE A 41 1.52 -4.05 -0.29
C ILE A 41 2.36 -3.24 -1.28
N ILE A 42 1.94 -3.20 -2.55
CA ILE A 42 2.66 -2.44 -3.58
C ILE A 42 2.59 -0.95 -3.30
N HIS A 43 1.45 -0.44 -2.85
CA HIS A 43 1.28 0.96 -2.45
C HIS A 43 2.34 1.34 -1.40
N GLU A 44 2.49 0.54 -0.36
CA GLU A 44 3.46 0.84 0.70
C GLU A 44 4.89 0.62 0.24
N LEU A 45 5.14 -0.37 -0.60
CA LEU A 45 6.48 -0.57 -1.16
C LEU A 45 6.90 0.61 -2.04
N CYS A 46 5.96 1.18 -2.81
CA CYS A 46 6.25 2.37 -3.62
C CYS A 46 6.60 3.57 -2.75
N HIS A 47 6.09 3.63 -1.53
CA HIS A 47 6.47 4.69 -0.59
C HIS A 47 7.92 4.61 -0.12
N THR A 48 8.61 3.48 -0.31
CA THR A 48 10.04 3.41 -0.02
C THR A 48 10.86 4.24 -1.02
N GLU A 49 10.29 4.46 -2.21
CA GLU A 49 10.92 5.29 -3.25
C GLU A 49 10.34 6.70 -3.26
N HIS A 50 9.04 6.83 -3.06
CA HIS A 50 8.32 8.10 -3.10
C HIS A 50 7.46 8.21 -1.84
N HIS A 51 7.85 9.04 -0.89
CA HIS A 51 7.14 9.18 0.38
C HIS A 51 5.90 10.07 0.29
N ASP A 52 5.58 10.57 -0.89
CA ASP A 52 4.36 11.34 -1.15
C ASP A 52 3.52 10.65 -2.23
N HIS A 53 2.33 11.19 -2.49
CA HIS A 53 1.44 10.67 -3.54
C HIS A 53 1.59 11.50 -4.81
N SER A 54 2.83 11.76 -5.22
CA SER A 54 3.15 12.51 -6.42
C SER A 54 2.86 11.70 -7.69
N LYS A 55 3.00 12.34 -8.86
CA LYS A 55 2.86 11.65 -10.14
C LYS A 55 3.85 10.49 -10.27
N GLY A 56 5.06 10.67 -9.75
CA GLY A 56 6.08 9.61 -9.76
C GLY A 56 5.64 8.40 -8.97
N PHE A 57 5.03 8.61 -7.81
CA PHE A 57 4.49 7.53 -6.98
C PHE A 57 3.44 6.73 -7.76
N TRP A 58 2.44 7.42 -8.30
CA TRP A 58 1.34 6.73 -9.01
C TRP A 58 1.81 6.07 -10.31
N ALA A 59 2.79 6.66 -10.99
CA ALA A 59 3.38 6.03 -12.16
C ALA A 59 4.07 4.71 -11.79
N LEU A 60 4.74 4.68 -10.65
CA LEU A 60 5.38 3.46 -10.15
C LEU A 60 4.35 2.41 -9.76
N VAL A 61 3.29 2.79 -9.07
CA VAL A 61 2.20 1.88 -8.72
C VAL A 61 1.58 1.30 -9.99
N GLU A 62 1.31 2.13 -10.99
CA GLU A 62 0.70 1.68 -12.25
C GLU A 62 1.61 0.71 -13.00
N SER A 63 2.93 0.87 -12.90
CA SER A 63 3.87 -0.03 -13.57
C SER A 63 3.78 -1.45 -13.03
N PHE A 64 3.38 -1.61 -11.78
CA PHE A 64 3.18 -2.93 -11.16
C PHE A 64 1.73 -3.40 -11.28
N LEU A 65 0.78 -2.48 -11.16
CA LEU A 65 -0.66 -2.79 -11.16
C LEU A 65 -1.40 -1.80 -12.06
N PRO A 66 -1.53 -2.12 -13.37
CA PRO A 66 -2.24 -1.23 -14.30
C PRO A 66 -3.69 -0.94 -13.91
N ASN A 67 -4.33 -1.86 -13.15
CA ASN A 67 -5.71 -1.70 -12.69
C ASN A 67 -5.81 -1.11 -11.28
N TYR A 68 -4.79 -0.43 -10.80
CA TYR A 68 -4.75 0.06 -9.41
C TYR A 68 -5.95 0.97 -9.06
N ARG A 69 -6.50 1.70 -10.03
CA ARG A 69 -7.62 2.61 -9.78
C ARG A 69 -8.88 1.88 -9.33
N ALA A 70 -9.13 0.70 -9.89
CA ALA A 70 -10.26 -0.12 -9.46
C ALA A 70 -10.04 -0.64 -8.04
N LEU A 71 -8.84 -1.09 -7.73
CA LEU A 71 -8.48 -1.58 -6.40
C LEU A 71 -8.52 -0.46 -5.37
N ARG A 72 -8.08 0.74 -5.75
CA ARG A 72 -8.13 1.92 -4.91
C ARG A 72 -9.58 2.28 -4.54
N ARG A 73 -10.51 2.13 -5.48
CA ARG A 73 -11.94 2.35 -5.23
C ARG A 73 -12.50 1.35 -4.24
N GLU A 74 -12.06 0.10 -4.30
CA GLU A 74 -12.47 -0.94 -3.34
C GLU A 74 -12.15 -0.52 -1.91
N LEU A 75 -11.06 0.21 -1.72
CA LEU A 75 -10.60 0.68 -0.42
C LEU A 75 -10.99 2.14 -0.15
N LYS A 76 -11.96 2.66 -0.88
CA LYS A 76 -12.50 4.01 -0.71
C LYS A 76 -11.43 5.10 -0.81
N GLY A 77 -10.60 4.99 -1.84
CA GLY A 77 -9.60 6.01 -2.14
C GLY A 77 -8.26 5.81 -1.48
N TRP A 78 -7.98 4.63 -1.00
CA TRP A 78 -6.65 4.32 -0.46
C TRP A 78 -5.60 4.44 -1.55
#